data_af849c3949bb5c48c2ff901566f1b194
#
_entry.id   af849c3949bb5c48c2ff901566f1b194
#
_cell.length_a   1.000
_cell.length_b   1.000
_cell.length_c   1.000
_cell.angle_alpha   90.00
_cell.angle_beta   90.00
_cell.angle_gamma   90.00
#
_symmetry.space_group_name_H-M   'P 1'
#
loop_
_entity.id
_entity.type
_entity.pdbx_description
1 polymer ?
#
loop_
_entity_poly.entity_id
_entity_poly.type
_entity_poly.pdbx_seq_one_letter_code
_entity_poly.pdbx_strand_id
1 'polypeptide(L)'
;MFLPNAKLRDVFNEPACEKNQGKDAKTRKVGCSKPLTPGAAAGGCAFDGAKIALQPVTDVAHVIHAPLACEGNSWDNRGAISSGSALWRTSFTTDLTELDIVMGQGERKLFKTIREISQAYAPAAIFVYSTCVTALIGDDIEAVCKHAAAKFGLPVVPINAPGFVGSKNLGNKLAGEALLDHVIGTAEPDDAGPCDINIIGEFNLSGEFWQVKPLLHRLGIRVRACIPGDARYVDIACAHRARAAMVVCSTALISLARKMEERWDIPFFEGSFYGITATSQALRKIADLLVRKGADPALVDRTEALIAQEEALAWKKLVAYRPRLEGKRVLLNTGGVKSWSLVDALMEIGIEIVGTSVKKSTVEDKERIRQTLKEENQIFESVAPRELYVMLSXGQADIMLSGGRTQFVALKAKTPWLDINQERHHPYAGYDGMVELIRQIDLAIHNPIWSQVREPAPWDSCPAVEDELTSTTSASTTSRAPEKFAHTTAKAVGQG
;
A
#
# COMPACT_ATOMS: atom_id res chain seq x y z
N MET A 1 18.07 9.51 22.27
CA MET A 1 17.14 9.02 21.40
C MET A 1 17.19 9.51 19.97
N PHE A 2 16.97 8.70 19.09
CA PHE A 2 17.51 8.82 17.83
C PHE A 2 16.65 8.45 16.70
N LEU A 3 15.83 9.31 16.26
CA LEU A 3 15.43 9.23 14.87
C LEU A 3 16.52 9.94 14.07
N PRO A 4 17.30 9.20 13.33
CA PRO A 4 18.41 9.83 12.64
C PRO A 4 17.88 10.74 11.54
N ASN A 5 18.15 11.97 11.70
CA ASN A 5 18.30 12.93 10.62
C ASN A 5 17.08 13.34 9.78
N ALA A 6 15.87 12.91 10.09
CA ALA A 6 14.71 13.47 9.41
C ALA A 6 14.02 14.48 10.33
N LYS A 7 14.37 15.74 10.19
CA LYS A 7 13.62 16.83 10.85
C LYS A 7 12.33 17.05 10.11
N LEU A 8 11.29 17.46 10.81
CA LEU A 8 9.98 17.68 10.24
C LEU A 8 10.03 18.66 9.04
N ARG A 9 10.84 19.71 9.15
CA ARG A 9 11.05 20.67 8.04
C ARG A 9 11.59 19.98 6.79
N ASP A 10 12.42 18.95 6.93
CA ASP A 10 13.01 18.26 5.78
C ASP A 10 11.98 17.36 5.10
N VAL A 11 11.05 16.83 5.88
CA VAL A 11 9.93 16.03 5.36
C VAL A 11 9.00 16.88 4.50
N PHE A 12 8.70 18.10 4.96
CA PHE A 12 7.81 19.01 4.23
C PHE A 12 8.46 19.72 3.06
N ASN A 13 9.75 20.02 3.15
CA ASN A 13 10.42 20.87 2.15
C ASN A 13 11.07 20.11 0.99
N GLU A 14 11.11 18.78 1.04
CA GLU A 14 11.80 17.95 0.03
C GLU A 14 13.17 18.53 -0.35
N PRO A 15 14.05 18.75 0.62
CA PRO A 15 15.26 19.57 0.40
C PRO A 15 16.30 18.92 -0.52
N ALA A 16 16.23 17.62 -0.70
CA ALA A 16 17.26 16.87 -1.44
C ALA A 16 16.96 16.76 -2.94
N CYS A 17 15.85 17.33 -3.42
CA CYS A 17 15.54 17.26 -4.85
C CYS A 17 16.23 18.38 -5.60
N GLU A 18 17.23 18.04 -6.44
CA GLU A 18 17.96 19.02 -7.27
C GLU A 18 17.01 19.84 -8.16
N LYS A 19 15.94 19.22 -8.64
CA LYS A 19 14.93 19.90 -9.49
C LYS A 19 14.09 20.92 -8.71
N ASN A 20 14.10 20.81 -7.40
CA ASN A 20 13.35 21.71 -6.53
C ASN A 20 14.22 22.72 -5.79
N GLN A 21 15.54 22.62 -5.92
CA GLN A 21 16.45 23.59 -5.31
C GLN A 21 16.19 24.98 -5.88
N GLY A 22 16.08 25.96 -5.00
CA GLY A 22 15.86 27.34 -5.37
C GLY A 22 14.43 27.68 -5.75
N LYS A 23 13.49 26.73 -5.69
CA LYS A 23 12.08 26.98 -6.03
C LYS A 23 11.26 27.22 -4.77
N ASP A 24 10.29 28.11 -4.88
CA ASP A 24 9.34 28.36 -3.81
C ASP A 24 8.37 27.17 -3.64
N ALA A 25 7.62 27.14 -2.54
CA ALA A 25 6.73 26.03 -2.20
C ALA A 25 5.66 25.74 -3.28
N LYS A 26 5.24 26.77 -4.01
CA LYS A 26 4.18 26.63 -5.03
C LYS A 26 4.69 26.01 -6.34
N THR A 27 5.98 26.18 -6.63
CA THR A 27 6.57 25.70 -7.88
C THR A 27 7.35 24.40 -7.74
N ARG A 28 7.48 23.87 -6.52
CA ARG A 28 8.16 22.59 -6.28
C ARG A 28 7.34 21.43 -6.85
N LYS A 29 8.03 20.57 -7.58
CA LYS A 29 7.40 19.33 -8.08
C LYS A 29 7.29 18.31 -6.96
N VAL A 30 6.08 17.89 -6.66
CA VAL A 30 5.82 16.84 -5.68
C VAL A 30 6.17 15.49 -6.30
N GLY A 31 6.84 14.65 -5.55
CA GLY A 31 7.16 13.29 -5.98
C GLY A 31 8.46 13.17 -6.77
N CYS A 32 9.37 14.11 -6.63
CA CYS A 32 10.75 13.93 -7.13
C CYS A 32 11.35 12.67 -6.49
N SER A 33 11.83 11.76 -7.32
CA SER A 33 12.50 10.56 -6.80
C SER A 33 13.82 10.95 -6.15
N LYS A 34 13.95 10.61 -4.87
CA LYS A 34 15.23 10.76 -4.17
C LYS A 34 16.11 9.54 -4.49
N PRO A 35 17.41 9.71 -4.62
CA PRO A 35 18.29 8.55 -4.70
C PRO A 35 18.07 7.65 -3.48
N LEU A 36 18.10 6.35 -3.70
CA LEU A 36 18.01 5.41 -2.59
C LEU A 36 19.24 5.54 -1.71
N THR A 37 19.01 5.68 -0.42
CA THR A 37 20.11 5.63 0.56
C THR A 37 20.64 4.19 0.64
N PRO A 38 21.93 3.99 0.90
CA PRO A 38 22.44 2.63 1.10
C PRO A 38 21.62 1.86 2.14
N GLY A 39 21.23 0.66 1.81
CA GLY A 39 20.43 -0.18 2.69
C GLY A 39 18.92 0.06 2.61
N ALA A 40 18.46 1.06 1.86
CA ALA A 40 17.04 1.28 1.67
C ALA A 40 16.49 0.27 0.65
N ALA A 41 15.33 -0.30 0.95
CA ALA A 41 14.67 -1.21 0.01
C ALA A 41 14.13 -0.43 -1.18
N ALA A 42 14.41 -0.90 -2.38
CA ALA A 42 13.84 -0.35 -3.59
C ALA A 42 12.33 -0.57 -3.60
N GLY A 43 11.58 0.43 -3.99
CA GLY A 43 10.15 0.27 -4.27
C GLY A 43 9.96 -0.51 -5.57
N GLY A 44 8.77 -1.03 -5.80
CA GLY A 44 8.44 -1.67 -7.06
C GLY A 44 8.28 -0.65 -8.20
N CYS A 45 8.21 -1.15 -9.42
CA CYS A 45 8.08 -0.35 -10.64
C CYS A 45 6.62 0.01 -10.94
N ALA A 46 6.40 0.80 -12.00
CA ALA A 46 5.05 1.23 -12.39
C ALA A 46 4.16 0.02 -12.75
N PHE A 47 4.66 -0.96 -13.48
CA PHE A 47 3.89 -2.18 -13.77
C PHE A 47 3.40 -2.85 -12.49
N ASP A 48 4.31 -3.06 -11.54
CA ASP A 48 4.00 -3.67 -10.26
C ASP A 48 2.92 -2.85 -9.49
N GLY A 49 3.05 -1.53 -9.53
CA GLY A 49 2.05 -0.64 -8.91
C GLY A 49 0.68 -0.75 -9.56
N ALA A 50 0.62 -0.81 -10.88
CA ALA A 50 -0.64 -0.93 -11.61
C ALA A 50 -1.31 -2.28 -11.34
N LYS A 51 -0.53 -3.37 -11.35
CA LYS A 51 -1.06 -4.70 -11.05
C LYS A 51 -1.60 -4.77 -9.62
N ILE A 52 -0.82 -4.29 -8.63
CA ILE A 52 -1.27 -4.25 -7.23
C ILE A 52 -2.58 -3.48 -7.08
N ALA A 53 -2.70 -2.34 -7.79
CA ALA A 53 -3.89 -1.48 -7.68
C ALA A 53 -5.16 -2.14 -8.23
N LEU A 54 -5.04 -3.09 -9.15
CA LEU A 54 -6.20 -3.68 -9.82
C LEU A 54 -6.41 -5.17 -9.52
N GLN A 55 -5.39 -5.86 -9.01
CA GLN A 55 -5.47 -7.31 -8.79
C GLN A 55 -6.68 -7.75 -7.98
N PRO A 56 -7.16 -7.01 -6.95
CA PRO A 56 -8.32 -7.44 -6.19
C PRO A 56 -9.67 -7.38 -6.94
N VAL A 57 -9.71 -6.96 -8.20
CA VAL A 57 -10.93 -7.07 -9.02
C VAL A 57 -11.12 -8.55 -9.35
N THR A 58 -12.15 -9.17 -8.78
CA THR A 58 -12.18 -10.62 -8.54
C THR A 58 -12.54 -11.47 -9.75
N ASP A 59 -13.39 -10.97 -10.63
CA ASP A 59 -13.92 -11.71 -11.78
C ASP A 59 -13.21 -11.37 -13.10
N VAL A 60 -12.06 -10.69 -13.00
CA VAL A 60 -11.21 -10.28 -14.13
C VAL A 60 -10.01 -11.21 -14.24
N ALA A 61 -9.63 -11.55 -15.46
CA ALA A 61 -8.34 -12.22 -15.73
C ALA A 61 -7.26 -11.15 -15.90
N HIS A 62 -6.21 -11.22 -15.08
CA HIS A 62 -5.09 -10.27 -15.11
C HIS A 62 -3.94 -10.88 -15.89
N VAL A 63 -3.70 -10.37 -17.11
CA VAL A 63 -2.71 -10.91 -18.06
C VAL A 63 -1.47 -10.02 -18.11
N ILE A 64 -0.34 -10.59 -17.76
CA ILE A 64 0.94 -9.88 -17.82
C ILE A 64 1.59 -10.16 -19.19
N HIS A 65 1.67 -9.11 -20.00
CA HIS A 65 2.30 -9.23 -21.31
C HIS A 65 3.81 -9.02 -21.15
N ALA A 66 4.54 -10.13 -21.02
CA ALA A 66 5.93 -10.11 -20.55
C ALA A 66 6.61 -11.48 -20.67
N PRO A 67 7.94 -11.53 -20.53
CA PRO A 67 8.59 -12.75 -20.06
C PRO A 67 8.09 -13.15 -18.65
N LEU A 68 8.19 -14.41 -18.32
CA LEU A 68 7.67 -14.99 -17.07
C LEU A 68 8.13 -14.25 -15.81
N ALA A 69 9.34 -13.70 -15.82
CA ALA A 69 9.92 -13.05 -14.64
C ALA A 69 9.08 -11.91 -14.08
N CYS A 70 8.39 -11.14 -14.93
CA CYS A 70 7.53 -10.05 -14.44
C CYS A 70 6.33 -10.58 -13.64
N GLU A 71 5.70 -11.65 -14.12
CA GLU A 71 4.61 -12.28 -13.38
C GLU A 71 5.12 -12.92 -12.10
N GLY A 72 6.24 -13.64 -12.16
CA GLY A 72 6.84 -14.25 -10.98
C GLY A 72 7.17 -13.23 -9.89
N ASN A 73 7.67 -12.06 -10.29
CA ASN A 73 7.97 -10.98 -9.35
C ASN A 73 6.71 -10.37 -8.72
N SER A 74 5.61 -10.33 -9.44
CA SER A 74 4.39 -9.65 -9.00
C SER A 74 3.32 -10.60 -8.44
N TRP A 75 3.54 -11.91 -8.54
CA TRP A 75 2.55 -12.95 -8.23
C TRP A 75 1.96 -12.82 -6.82
N ASP A 76 2.80 -12.64 -5.83
CA ASP A 76 2.40 -12.65 -4.43
C ASP A 76 2.61 -11.29 -3.77
N ASN A 77 2.51 -10.23 -4.54
CA ASN A 77 2.77 -8.90 -4.01
C ASN A 77 1.74 -8.41 -3.03
N ARG A 78 0.54 -8.99 -3.04
CA ARG A 78 -0.50 -8.49 -2.16
C ARG A 78 -1.57 -9.55 -1.92
N GLY A 79 -1.84 -9.80 -0.68
CA GLY A 79 -3.01 -10.56 -0.30
C GLY A 79 -4.29 -9.77 -0.57
N ALA A 80 -5.36 -10.46 -0.75
CA ALA A 80 -6.72 -9.94 -0.75
C ALA A 80 -7.66 -11.12 -0.60
N ILE A 81 -8.88 -10.88 -0.15
CA ILE A 81 -9.87 -11.95 -0.06
C ILE A 81 -11.15 -11.51 -0.80
N SER A 82 -11.83 -12.48 -1.36
CA SER A 82 -12.99 -12.28 -2.20
C SER A 82 -14.17 -13.10 -1.72
N SER A 83 -15.35 -12.51 -1.78
CA SER A 83 -16.62 -13.21 -1.53
C SER A 83 -17.16 -13.91 -2.77
N GLY A 84 -16.49 -13.80 -3.90
CA GLY A 84 -16.94 -14.35 -5.18
C GLY A 84 -15.85 -15.12 -5.90
N SER A 85 -15.65 -14.77 -7.17
CA SER A 85 -14.65 -15.41 -8.03
C SER A 85 -13.25 -15.36 -7.44
N ALA A 86 -12.48 -16.42 -7.64
CA ALA A 86 -11.06 -16.46 -7.33
C ALA A 86 -10.19 -16.30 -8.59
N LEU A 87 -10.77 -15.89 -9.69
CA LEU A 87 -10.06 -15.77 -10.98
C LEU A 87 -8.84 -14.83 -10.88
N TRP A 88 -8.98 -13.76 -10.11
CA TRP A 88 -7.92 -12.78 -9.87
C TRP A 88 -6.64 -13.41 -9.27
N ARG A 89 -6.75 -14.59 -8.67
CA ARG A 89 -5.62 -15.32 -8.10
C ARG A 89 -4.91 -16.22 -9.11
N THR A 90 -5.52 -16.42 -10.28
CA THR A 90 -4.88 -17.20 -11.34
C THR A 90 -3.84 -16.34 -12.06
N SER A 91 -2.62 -16.85 -12.15
CA SER A 91 -1.54 -16.16 -12.82
C SER A 91 -1.65 -16.36 -14.34
N PHE A 92 -1.76 -15.27 -15.08
CA PHE A 92 -1.77 -15.31 -16.55
C PHE A 92 -0.60 -14.48 -17.09
N THR A 93 0.18 -15.09 -17.96
CA THR A 93 1.29 -14.41 -18.62
C THR A 93 1.40 -14.89 -20.08
N THR A 94 1.86 -14.00 -20.93
CA THR A 94 2.19 -14.39 -22.30
C THR A 94 3.50 -15.19 -22.36
N ASP A 95 4.32 -15.12 -21.32
CA ASP A 95 5.60 -15.84 -21.24
C ASP A 95 6.44 -15.64 -22.53
N LEU A 96 6.72 -14.37 -22.85
CA LEU A 96 7.50 -14.04 -24.04
C LEU A 96 8.92 -14.58 -23.93
N THR A 97 9.31 -15.40 -24.90
CA THR A 97 10.68 -15.90 -25.03
C THR A 97 11.51 -14.93 -25.86
N GLU A 98 12.84 -15.07 -25.80
CA GLU A 98 13.75 -14.31 -26.66
C GLU A 98 13.40 -14.50 -28.12
N LEU A 99 13.03 -15.72 -28.53
CA LEU A 99 12.64 -16.01 -29.90
C LEU A 99 11.38 -15.24 -30.29
N ASP A 100 10.36 -15.19 -29.43
CA ASP A 100 9.13 -14.42 -29.69
C ASP A 100 9.45 -12.95 -29.94
N ILE A 101 10.39 -12.40 -29.15
CA ILE A 101 10.81 -11.00 -29.24
C ILE A 101 11.54 -10.75 -30.58
N VAL A 102 12.53 -11.57 -30.86
CA VAL A 102 13.34 -11.42 -32.10
C VAL A 102 12.47 -11.57 -33.36
N MET A 103 11.50 -12.48 -33.32
CA MET A 103 10.62 -12.76 -34.46
C MET A 103 9.40 -11.84 -34.53
N GLY A 104 9.26 -10.87 -33.61
CA GLY A 104 8.12 -9.95 -33.60
C GLY A 104 6.79 -10.63 -33.36
N GLN A 105 6.74 -11.65 -32.51
CA GLN A 105 5.54 -12.43 -32.25
C GLN A 105 4.74 -11.97 -31.02
N GLY A 106 5.15 -10.87 -30.38
CA GLY A 106 4.55 -10.41 -29.11
C GLY A 106 3.04 -10.22 -29.21
N GLU A 107 2.59 -9.36 -30.12
CA GLU A 107 1.16 -9.06 -30.30
C GLU A 107 0.34 -10.31 -30.66
N ARG A 108 0.89 -11.16 -31.52
CA ARG A 108 0.24 -12.41 -31.94
C ARG A 108 0.08 -13.36 -30.75
N LYS A 109 1.12 -13.47 -29.92
CA LYS A 109 1.10 -14.30 -28.71
C LYS A 109 0.11 -13.74 -27.68
N LEU A 110 0.07 -12.42 -27.51
CA LEU A 110 -0.92 -11.77 -26.65
C LEU A 110 -2.35 -12.08 -27.11
N PHE A 111 -2.64 -11.90 -28.39
CA PHE A 111 -3.96 -12.18 -28.93
C PHE A 111 -4.37 -13.65 -28.70
N LYS A 112 -3.43 -14.58 -28.92
CA LYS A 112 -3.67 -16.00 -28.66
C LYS A 112 -3.97 -16.26 -27.18
N THR A 113 -3.20 -15.66 -26.27
CA THR A 113 -3.41 -15.79 -24.84
C THR A 113 -4.80 -15.27 -24.43
N ILE A 114 -5.19 -14.09 -24.91
CA ILE A 114 -6.52 -13.53 -24.64
C ILE A 114 -7.62 -14.51 -25.11
N ARG A 115 -7.47 -15.07 -26.32
CA ARG A 115 -8.44 -16.04 -26.85
C ARG A 115 -8.56 -17.27 -25.94
N GLU A 116 -7.43 -17.84 -25.54
CA GLU A 116 -7.41 -19.04 -24.70
C GLU A 116 -8.06 -18.77 -23.33
N ILE A 117 -7.75 -17.62 -22.74
CA ILE A 117 -8.35 -17.21 -21.46
C ILE A 117 -9.86 -17.01 -21.60
N SER A 118 -10.30 -16.32 -22.65
CA SER A 118 -11.73 -16.05 -22.87
C SER A 118 -12.52 -17.35 -23.01
N GLN A 119 -11.94 -18.36 -23.65
CA GLN A 119 -12.59 -19.66 -23.88
C GLN A 119 -12.58 -20.56 -22.65
N ALA A 120 -11.43 -20.57 -21.93
CA ALA A 120 -11.24 -21.51 -20.81
C ALA A 120 -11.84 -21.03 -19.49
N TYR A 121 -11.87 -19.72 -19.26
CA TYR A 121 -12.22 -19.15 -17.95
C TYR A 121 -13.46 -18.27 -17.98
N ALA A 122 -13.91 -17.82 -19.14
CA ALA A 122 -15.07 -16.94 -19.32
C ALA A 122 -15.10 -15.78 -18.30
N PRO A 123 -14.03 -14.96 -18.22
CA PRO A 123 -13.97 -13.87 -17.24
C PRO A 123 -14.95 -12.76 -17.59
N ALA A 124 -15.31 -11.92 -16.60
CA ALA A 124 -16.13 -10.72 -16.86
C ALA A 124 -15.38 -9.70 -17.73
N ALA A 125 -14.05 -9.65 -17.62
CA ALA A 125 -13.17 -8.82 -18.44
C ALA A 125 -11.75 -9.36 -18.37
N ILE A 126 -10.90 -8.87 -19.26
CA ILE A 126 -9.45 -9.20 -19.24
C ILE A 126 -8.68 -7.88 -19.12
N PHE A 127 -7.82 -7.76 -18.11
CA PHE A 127 -6.90 -6.62 -17.96
C PHE A 127 -5.52 -7.06 -18.43
N VAL A 128 -4.98 -6.32 -19.40
CA VAL A 128 -3.67 -6.63 -20.03
C VAL A 128 -2.65 -5.59 -19.59
N TYR A 129 -1.62 -6.03 -18.89
CA TYR A 129 -0.58 -5.15 -18.37
C TYR A 129 0.64 -5.13 -19.26
N SER A 130 1.01 -3.94 -19.75
CA SER A 130 2.30 -3.77 -20.45
C SER A 130 3.45 -3.85 -19.43
N THR A 131 4.62 -4.25 -19.92
CA THR A 131 5.84 -4.31 -19.12
C THR A 131 6.98 -3.62 -19.86
N CYS A 132 8.17 -3.57 -19.24
CA CYS A 132 9.34 -2.94 -19.86
C CYS A 132 9.67 -3.55 -21.23
N VAL A 133 9.65 -4.87 -21.33
CA VAL A 133 10.01 -5.58 -22.54
C VAL A 133 9.04 -5.24 -23.67
N THR A 134 7.75 -5.39 -23.42
CA THR A 134 6.74 -5.19 -24.48
C THR A 134 6.66 -3.74 -24.93
N ALA A 135 6.87 -2.79 -24.02
CA ALA A 135 6.92 -1.38 -24.38
C ALA A 135 8.16 -1.03 -25.21
N LEU A 136 9.31 -1.64 -24.89
CA LEU A 136 10.56 -1.38 -25.62
C LEU A 136 10.55 -1.98 -27.04
N ILE A 137 9.92 -3.14 -27.21
CA ILE A 137 9.81 -3.75 -28.55
C ILE A 137 8.70 -3.12 -29.40
N GLY A 138 7.86 -2.27 -28.76
CA GLY A 138 6.84 -1.51 -29.49
C GLY A 138 5.54 -2.25 -29.76
N ASP A 139 5.22 -3.27 -28.94
CA ASP A 139 3.93 -3.97 -29.06
C ASP A 139 2.75 -3.01 -28.79
N ASP A 140 1.79 -2.97 -29.69
CA ASP A 140 0.60 -2.13 -29.56
C ASP A 140 -0.49 -2.90 -28.82
N ILE A 141 -0.40 -2.89 -27.48
CA ILE A 141 -1.37 -3.60 -26.64
C ILE A 141 -2.79 -3.03 -26.79
N GLU A 142 -2.91 -1.72 -27.07
CA GLU A 142 -4.21 -1.08 -27.22
C GLU A 142 -4.94 -1.62 -28.46
N ALA A 143 -4.23 -1.71 -29.60
CA ALA A 143 -4.80 -2.28 -30.82
C ALA A 143 -5.18 -3.75 -30.64
N VAL A 144 -4.33 -4.54 -29.97
CA VAL A 144 -4.63 -5.96 -29.71
C VAL A 144 -5.85 -6.09 -28.80
N CYS A 145 -5.92 -5.31 -27.72
CA CYS A 145 -7.05 -5.35 -26.77
C CYS A 145 -8.36 -4.96 -27.46
N LYS A 146 -8.35 -3.90 -28.26
CA LYS A 146 -9.52 -3.43 -29.01
C LYS A 146 -10.03 -4.50 -29.99
N HIS A 147 -9.10 -5.11 -30.75
CA HIS A 147 -9.45 -6.16 -31.71
C HIS A 147 -10.00 -7.41 -30.98
N ALA A 148 -9.35 -7.81 -29.88
CA ALA A 148 -9.77 -8.98 -29.11
C ALA A 148 -11.16 -8.75 -28.47
N ALA A 149 -11.41 -7.57 -27.91
CA ALA A 149 -12.70 -7.23 -27.33
C ALA A 149 -13.84 -7.36 -28.37
N ALA A 150 -13.61 -6.80 -29.56
CA ALA A 150 -14.58 -6.89 -30.65
C ALA A 150 -14.82 -8.34 -31.11
N LYS A 151 -13.75 -9.14 -31.15
CA LYS A 151 -13.82 -10.51 -31.66
C LYS A 151 -14.46 -11.49 -30.66
N PHE A 152 -14.15 -11.33 -29.35
CA PHE A 152 -14.60 -12.29 -28.35
C PHE A 152 -15.83 -11.81 -27.57
N GLY A 153 -16.27 -10.57 -27.77
CA GLY A 153 -17.48 -10.05 -27.14
C GLY A 153 -17.36 -9.83 -25.64
N LEU A 154 -16.14 -9.52 -25.14
CA LEU A 154 -15.94 -9.19 -23.72
C LEU A 154 -14.97 -8.03 -23.60
N PRO A 155 -15.05 -7.24 -22.52
CA PRO A 155 -14.11 -6.14 -22.34
C PRO A 155 -12.66 -6.64 -22.17
N VAL A 156 -11.75 -6.04 -22.94
CA VAL A 156 -10.30 -6.28 -22.81
C VAL A 156 -9.64 -4.92 -22.63
N VAL A 157 -9.08 -4.67 -21.46
CA VAL A 157 -8.65 -3.36 -21.02
C VAL A 157 -7.12 -3.27 -21.00
N PRO A 158 -6.52 -2.37 -21.79
CA PRO A 158 -5.07 -2.18 -21.75
C PRO A 158 -4.69 -1.36 -20.52
N ILE A 159 -3.70 -1.85 -19.76
CA ILE A 159 -3.11 -1.14 -18.63
C ILE A 159 -1.68 -0.80 -19.01
N ASN A 160 -1.48 0.40 -19.53
CA ASN A 160 -0.20 0.80 -20.10
C ASN A 160 0.69 1.45 -19.04
N ALA A 161 1.39 0.62 -18.29
CA ALA A 161 2.23 1.06 -17.17
C ALA A 161 3.60 0.31 -17.18
N PRO A 162 4.39 0.46 -18.24
CA PRO A 162 5.69 -0.24 -18.26
C PRO A 162 6.57 0.20 -17.10
N GLY A 163 7.35 -0.74 -16.56
CA GLY A 163 8.07 -0.54 -15.31
C GLY A 163 9.02 0.65 -15.31
N PHE A 164 9.66 0.92 -16.44
CA PHE A 164 10.67 1.98 -16.54
C PHE A 164 10.08 3.41 -16.49
N VAL A 165 8.76 3.59 -16.66
CA VAL A 165 8.19 4.94 -16.66
C VAL A 165 8.17 5.56 -15.25
N GLY A 166 8.25 4.74 -14.21
CA GLY A 166 8.31 5.28 -12.86
C GLY A 166 8.06 4.28 -11.74
N SER A 167 7.73 4.82 -10.58
CA SER A 167 7.55 4.08 -9.34
C SER A 167 6.16 3.40 -9.25
N LYS A 168 5.98 2.59 -8.21
CA LYS A 168 4.68 2.00 -7.85
C LYS A 168 3.56 3.04 -7.78
N ASN A 169 3.85 4.21 -7.21
CA ASN A 169 2.81 5.26 -7.06
C ASN A 169 2.33 5.76 -8.43
N LEU A 170 3.23 5.87 -9.39
CA LEU A 170 2.83 6.22 -10.76
C LEU A 170 1.99 5.09 -11.37
N GLY A 171 2.36 3.83 -11.13
CA GLY A 171 1.59 2.68 -11.59
C GLY A 171 0.16 2.68 -11.05
N ASN A 172 -0.01 2.97 -9.77
CA ASN A 172 -1.35 3.11 -9.17
C ASN A 172 -2.18 4.17 -9.89
N LYS A 173 -1.56 5.31 -10.21
CA LYS A 173 -2.23 6.41 -10.92
C LYS A 173 -2.64 5.96 -12.33
N LEU A 174 -1.72 5.32 -13.07
CA LEU A 174 -1.99 4.84 -14.42
C LEU A 174 -3.10 3.78 -14.45
N ALA A 175 -3.16 2.93 -13.41
CA ALA A 175 -4.25 1.97 -13.24
C ALA A 175 -5.60 2.69 -13.09
N GLY A 176 -5.65 3.73 -12.27
CA GLY A 176 -6.85 4.55 -12.11
C GLY A 176 -7.27 5.21 -13.42
N GLU A 177 -6.31 5.71 -14.19
CA GLU A 177 -6.58 6.29 -15.51
C GLU A 177 -7.14 5.27 -16.48
N ALA A 178 -6.61 4.04 -16.48
CA ALA A 178 -7.15 2.97 -17.31
C ALA A 178 -8.61 2.65 -16.96
N LEU A 179 -8.95 2.63 -15.65
CA LEU A 179 -10.34 2.45 -15.22
C LEU A 179 -11.24 3.58 -15.72
N LEU A 180 -10.76 4.83 -15.67
CA LEU A 180 -11.52 6.00 -16.15
C LEU A 180 -11.74 5.97 -17.66
N ASP A 181 -10.75 5.52 -18.41
CA ASP A 181 -10.78 5.58 -19.87
C ASP A 181 -11.52 4.38 -20.49
N HIS A 182 -11.54 3.23 -19.80
CA HIS A 182 -12.01 1.99 -20.41
C HIS A 182 -13.14 1.27 -19.64
N VAL A 183 -13.37 1.61 -18.37
CA VAL A 183 -14.29 0.83 -17.52
C VAL A 183 -15.41 1.66 -16.93
N ILE A 184 -15.09 2.71 -16.17
CA ILE A 184 -16.09 3.49 -15.44
C ILE A 184 -17.01 4.22 -16.44
N GLY A 185 -18.32 4.03 -16.29
CA GLY A 185 -19.32 4.62 -17.18
C GLY A 185 -19.69 3.76 -18.38
N THR A 186 -19.17 2.52 -18.46
CA THR A 186 -19.48 1.62 -19.58
C THR A 186 -20.73 0.77 -19.34
N ALA A 187 -21.28 0.79 -18.12
CA ALA A 187 -22.54 0.09 -17.80
C ALA A 187 -23.40 0.97 -16.90
N GLU A 188 -24.70 0.75 -16.95
CA GLU A 188 -25.67 1.45 -16.12
C GLU A 188 -26.29 0.47 -15.12
N PRO A 189 -26.38 0.83 -13.84
CA PRO A 189 -27.05 -0.04 -12.87
C PRO A 189 -28.58 0.08 -12.99
N ASP A 190 -29.26 -1.00 -12.79
CA ASP A 190 -30.73 -1.02 -12.78
C ASP A 190 -31.35 -0.35 -11.55
N ASP A 191 -30.55 -0.16 -10.51
CA ASP A 191 -31.04 0.14 -9.16
C ASP A 191 -30.30 1.33 -8.49
N ALA A 192 -29.92 2.36 -9.27
CA ALA A 192 -29.23 3.54 -8.72
C ALA A 192 -30.10 4.24 -7.66
N GLY A 193 -29.50 4.60 -6.54
CA GLY A 193 -30.20 5.21 -5.41
C GLY A 193 -29.51 6.45 -4.85
N PRO A 194 -30.24 7.20 -3.98
CA PRO A 194 -29.69 8.44 -3.41
C PRO A 194 -28.59 8.23 -2.37
N CYS A 195 -28.45 6.99 -1.87
CA CYS A 195 -27.46 6.65 -0.86
C CYS A 195 -26.37 5.69 -1.39
N ASP A 196 -26.05 5.80 -2.67
CA ASP A 196 -24.99 5.00 -3.29
C ASP A 196 -23.65 5.73 -3.14
N ILE A 197 -22.62 5.03 -2.66
CA ILE A 197 -21.26 5.57 -2.51
C ILE A 197 -20.23 4.65 -3.16
N ASN A 198 -19.07 5.22 -3.46
CA ASN A 198 -17.86 4.44 -3.78
C ASN A 198 -16.88 4.53 -2.61
N ILE A 199 -16.16 3.44 -2.37
CA ILE A 199 -14.99 3.41 -1.49
C ILE A 199 -13.78 3.16 -2.38
N ILE A 200 -12.83 4.08 -2.39
CA ILE A 200 -11.68 4.06 -3.31
C ILE A 200 -10.39 3.86 -2.52
N GLY A 201 -9.61 2.87 -2.93
CA GLY A 201 -8.33 2.56 -2.29
C GLY A 201 -8.42 1.53 -1.17
N GLU A 202 -9.56 0.86 -1.02
CA GLU A 202 -9.72 -0.27 -0.10
C GLU A 202 -9.48 -1.58 -0.86
N PHE A 203 -8.54 -2.38 -0.39
CA PHE A 203 -8.08 -3.60 -1.07
C PHE A 203 -8.69 -4.88 -0.51
N ASN A 204 -9.39 -4.80 0.60
CA ASN A 204 -9.97 -5.94 1.31
C ASN A 204 -8.95 -7.05 1.58
N LEU A 205 -7.78 -6.65 2.11
CA LEU A 205 -6.66 -7.59 2.29
C LEU A 205 -6.99 -8.74 3.24
N SER A 206 -7.73 -8.46 4.31
CA SER A 206 -8.12 -9.45 5.32
C SER A 206 -9.61 -9.37 5.68
N GLY A 207 -10.40 -8.67 4.87
CA GLY A 207 -11.83 -8.51 5.11
C GLY A 207 -12.21 -7.15 5.71
N GLU A 208 -11.38 -6.13 5.54
CA GLU A 208 -11.66 -4.78 6.06
C GLU A 208 -12.97 -4.24 5.52
N PHE A 209 -13.22 -4.38 4.23
CA PHE A 209 -14.47 -3.95 3.60
C PHE A 209 -15.66 -4.69 4.21
N TRP A 210 -15.48 -5.98 4.50
CA TRP A 210 -16.55 -6.80 5.08
C TRP A 210 -16.89 -6.39 6.54
N GLN A 211 -15.95 -5.73 7.25
CA GLN A 211 -16.23 -5.16 8.57
C GLN A 211 -17.03 -3.86 8.48
N VAL A 212 -16.82 -3.09 7.43
CA VAL A 212 -17.42 -1.76 7.26
C VAL A 212 -18.78 -1.83 6.54
N LYS A 213 -18.90 -2.71 5.57
CA LYS A 213 -20.11 -2.83 4.73
C LYS A 213 -21.40 -3.00 5.55
N PRO A 214 -21.44 -3.86 6.61
CA PRO A 214 -22.66 -3.98 7.43
C PRO A 214 -23.06 -2.70 8.15
N LEU A 215 -22.08 -1.88 8.58
CA LEU A 215 -22.37 -0.58 9.22
C LEU A 215 -23.09 0.33 8.23
N LEU A 216 -22.60 0.39 7.00
CA LEU A 216 -23.18 1.21 5.94
C LEU A 216 -24.60 0.70 5.58
N HIS A 217 -24.77 -0.61 5.46
CA HIS A 217 -26.08 -1.23 5.15
C HIS A 217 -27.13 -0.89 6.23
N ARG A 218 -26.74 -0.90 7.51
CA ARG A 218 -27.67 -0.55 8.60
C ARG A 218 -28.14 0.90 8.49
N LEU A 219 -27.37 1.76 7.83
CA LEU A 219 -27.73 3.16 7.56
C LEU A 219 -28.54 3.31 6.25
N GLY A 220 -28.74 2.23 5.50
CA GLY A 220 -29.33 2.29 4.18
C GLY A 220 -28.40 2.80 3.10
N ILE A 221 -27.11 2.80 3.38
CA ILE A 221 -26.05 3.24 2.44
C ILE A 221 -25.54 2.01 1.68
N ARG A 222 -25.56 2.09 0.35
CA ARG A 222 -25.06 1.02 -0.50
C ARG A 222 -23.71 1.42 -1.07
N VAL A 223 -22.72 0.50 -0.98
CA VAL A 223 -21.44 0.66 -1.67
C VAL A 223 -21.65 0.20 -3.12
N ARG A 224 -21.66 1.14 -4.06
CA ARG A 224 -21.79 0.87 -5.49
C ARG A 224 -20.54 0.15 -5.99
N ALA A 225 -19.37 0.66 -5.63
CA ALA A 225 -18.11 0.02 -5.92
C ALA A 225 -17.12 0.24 -4.78
N CYS A 226 -16.47 -0.83 -4.34
CA CYS A 226 -15.26 -0.78 -3.53
C CYS A 226 -14.10 -1.04 -4.50
N ILE A 227 -13.23 -0.06 -4.71
CA ILE A 227 -12.20 -0.12 -5.74
C ILE A 227 -10.80 -0.22 -5.09
N PRO A 228 -10.09 -1.32 -5.28
CA PRO A 228 -10.42 -2.53 -6.06
C PRO A 228 -10.92 -3.71 -5.22
N GLY A 229 -11.04 -3.56 -3.89
CA GLY A 229 -11.21 -4.67 -2.96
C GLY A 229 -12.54 -5.38 -3.10
N ASP A 230 -12.50 -6.69 -3.39
CA ASP A 230 -13.67 -7.54 -3.58
C ASP A 230 -14.64 -7.00 -4.65
N ALA A 231 -14.12 -6.23 -5.61
CA ALA A 231 -14.93 -5.61 -6.66
C ALA A 231 -15.20 -6.59 -7.79
N ARG A 232 -16.38 -6.46 -8.41
CA ARG A 232 -16.70 -7.08 -9.70
C ARG A 232 -16.48 -6.03 -10.80
N TYR A 233 -16.18 -6.49 -11.99
CA TYR A 233 -16.01 -5.60 -13.14
C TYR A 233 -17.25 -4.67 -13.31
N VAL A 234 -18.44 -5.25 -13.20
CA VAL A 234 -19.69 -4.48 -13.38
C VAL A 234 -19.85 -3.40 -12.30
N ASP A 235 -19.43 -3.66 -11.07
CA ASP A 235 -19.50 -2.65 -10.00
C ASP A 235 -18.68 -1.42 -10.37
N ILE A 236 -17.46 -1.65 -10.88
CA ILE A 236 -16.57 -0.57 -11.31
C ILE A 236 -17.16 0.14 -12.55
N ALA A 237 -17.70 -0.62 -13.50
CA ALA A 237 -18.31 -0.06 -14.69
C ALA A 237 -19.48 0.89 -14.34
N CYS A 238 -20.23 0.59 -13.26
CA CYS A 238 -21.36 1.38 -12.78
C CYS A 238 -20.97 2.45 -11.74
N ALA A 239 -19.70 2.57 -11.38
CA ALA A 239 -19.24 3.43 -10.27
C ALA A 239 -19.57 4.92 -10.49
N HIS A 240 -19.75 5.35 -11.73
CA HIS A 240 -20.09 6.75 -12.06
C HIS A 240 -21.48 7.15 -11.53
N ARG A 241 -22.29 6.20 -11.10
CA ARG A 241 -23.65 6.47 -10.56
C ARG A 241 -23.67 6.64 -9.04
N ALA A 242 -22.53 6.56 -8.36
CA ALA A 242 -22.47 6.88 -6.95
C ALA A 242 -22.72 8.38 -6.72
N ARG A 243 -23.24 8.71 -5.53
CA ARG A 243 -23.55 10.10 -5.14
C ARG A 243 -22.42 10.75 -4.35
N ALA A 244 -21.54 9.94 -3.76
CA ALA A 244 -20.38 10.41 -3.03
C ALA A 244 -19.31 9.33 -3.03
N ALA A 245 -18.08 9.69 -2.65
CA ALA A 245 -16.99 8.73 -2.52
C ALA A 245 -16.14 9.02 -1.29
N MET A 246 -15.55 7.97 -0.77
CA MET A 246 -14.54 8.07 0.29
C MET A 246 -13.23 7.44 -0.22
N VAL A 247 -12.12 8.15 -0.08
CA VAL A 247 -10.79 7.66 -0.42
C VAL A 247 -10.12 7.16 0.86
N VAL A 248 -9.79 5.86 0.90
CA VAL A 248 -9.16 5.22 2.06
C VAL A 248 -7.64 5.21 1.95
N CYS A 249 -7.10 5.20 0.74
CA CYS A 249 -5.64 5.24 0.52
C CYS A 249 -5.30 6.36 -0.45
N SER A 250 -4.95 7.51 0.11
CA SER A 250 -4.73 8.76 -0.64
C SER A 250 -3.68 8.61 -1.73
N THR A 251 -2.57 7.97 -1.43
CA THR A 251 -1.45 7.89 -2.38
C THR A 251 -1.78 7.01 -3.59
N ALA A 252 -2.63 5.99 -3.42
CA ALA A 252 -2.88 5.02 -4.49
C ALA A 252 -3.82 5.57 -5.56
N LEU A 253 -5.01 5.99 -5.19
CA LEU A 253 -6.08 6.23 -6.16
C LEU A 253 -6.81 7.57 -5.99
N ILE A 254 -6.20 8.55 -5.31
CA ILE A 254 -6.82 9.86 -5.13
C ILE A 254 -7.07 10.56 -6.47
N SER A 255 -6.18 10.38 -7.44
CA SER A 255 -6.36 10.98 -8.77
C SER A 255 -7.61 10.44 -9.47
N LEU A 256 -7.95 9.16 -9.22
CA LEU A 256 -9.19 8.57 -9.72
C LEU A 256 -10.40 9.32 -9.14
N ALA A 257 -10.42 9.50 -7.81
CA ALA A 257 -11.53 10.21 -7.14
C ALA A 257 -11.70 11.63 -7.66
N ARG A 258 -10.60 12.37 -7.82
CA ARG A 258 -10.62 13.75 -8.37
C ARG A 258 -11.23 13.79 -9.77
N LYS A 259 -10.81 12.89 -10.65
CA LYS A 259 -11.36 12.85 -12.02
C LYS A 259 -12.82 12.40 -12.05
N MET A 260 -13.22 11.53 -11.11
CA MET A 260 -14.64 11.14 -11.00
C MET A 260 -15.50 12.31 -10.53
N GLU A 261 -14.97 13.15 -9.62
CA GLU A 261 -15.65 14.38 -9.22
C GLU A 261 -15.80 15.34 -10.40
N GLU A 262 -14.72 15.53 -11.18
CA GLU A 262 -14.73 16.39 -12.36
C GLU A 262 -15.70 15.93 -13.45
N ARG A 263 -15.75 14.60 -13.71
CA ARG A 263 -16.56 14.02 -14.83
C ARG A 263 -18.02 13.83 -14.46
N TRP A 264 -18.30 13.44 -13.22
CA TRP A 264 -19.65 12.99 -12.83
C TRP A 264 -20.21 13.68 -11.58
N ASP A 265 -19.54 14.73 -11.10
CA ASP A 265 -19.97 15.49 -9.92
C ASP A 265 -20.15 14.59 -8.68
N ILE A 266 -19.20 13.67 -8.46
CA ILE A 266 -19.18 12.79 -7.30
C ILE A 266 -18.22 13.39 -6.27
N PRO A 267 -18.72 14.12 -5.25
CA PRO A 267 -17.85 14.71 -4.25
C PRO A 267 -17.18 13.60 -3.43
N PHE A 268 -15.95 13.86 -2.96
CA PHE A 268 -15.21 12.88 -2.19
C PHE A 268 -14.49 13.53 -1.00
N PHE A 269 -14.09 12.68 -0.06
CA PHE A 269 -13.21 13.08 1.02
C PHE A 269 -12.24 11.94 1.32
N GLU A 270 -11.11 12.29 1.94
CA GLU A 270 -10.16 11.31 2.45
C GLU A 270 -10.54 10.96 3.89
N GLY A 271 -10.65 9.67 4.18
CA GLY A 271 -11.05 9.20 5.50
C GLY A 271 -10.43 7.86 5.84
N SER A 272 -10.68 7.40 7.04
CA SER A 272 -10.15 6.14 7.53
C SER A 272 -11.20 5.39 8.32
N PHE A 273 -11.17 4.07 8.21
CA PHE A 273 -11.91 3.16 9.08
C PHE A 273 -11.00 2.52 10.14
N TYR A 274 -9.76 3.01 10.27
CA TYR A 274 -8.83 2.52 11.29
C TYR A 274 -8.89 3.42 12.52
N GLY A 275 -9.47 2.90 13.60
CA GLY A 275 -9.73 3.62 14.85
C GLY A 275 -11.20 3.93 15.05
N ILE A 276 -11.61 4.01 16.31
CA ILE A 276 -13.02 4.25 16.67
C ILE A 276 -13.44 5.65 16.21
N THR A 277 -12.69 6.66 16.62
CA THR A 277 -12.99 8.07 16.28
C THR A 277 -12.95 8.28 14.75
N ALA A 278 -11.94 7.72 14.07
CA ALA A 278 -11.81 7.85 12.62
C ALA A 278 -13.00 7.21 11.89
N THR A 279 -13.44 6.03 12.35
CA THR A 279 -14.60 5.33 11.77
C THR A 279 -15.87 6.20 11.93
N SER A 280 -16.09 6.74 13.13
CA SER A 280 -17.24 7.60 13.40
C SER A 280 -17.24 8.86 12.52
N GLN A 281 -16.07 9.49 12.39
CA GLN A 281 -15.91 10.67 11.53
C GLN A 281 -16.17 10.34 10.06
N ALA A 282 -15.70 9.17 9.60
CA ALA A 282 -15.94 8.73 8.22
C ALA A 282 -17.45 8.54 7.98
N LEU A 283 -18.16 7.88 8.88
CA LEU A 283 -19.61 7.69 8.77
C LEU A 283 -20.35 9.02 8.72
N ARG A 284 -19.98 9.98 9.59
CA ARG A 284 -20.58 11.32 9.61
C ARG A 284 -20.38 12.05 8.27
N LYS A 285 -19.16 12.02 7.75
CA LYS A 285 -18.85 12.68 6.48
C LYS A 285 -19.58 12.05 5.30
N ILE A 286 -19.71 10.71 5.29
CA ILE A 286 -20.49 10.02 4.26
C ILE A 286 -21.95 10.50 4.31
N ALA A 287 -22.56 10.49 5.50
CA ALA A 287 -23.94 10.91 5.66
C ALA A 287 -24.15 12.37 5.24
N ASP A 288 -23.25 13.26 5.66
CA ASP A 288 -23.30 14.68 5.30
C ASP A 288 -23.22 14.90 3.79
N LEU A 289 -22.29 14.22 3.11
CA LEU A 289 -22.16 14.34 1.65
C LEU A 289 -23.41 13.82 0.95
N LEU A 290 -23.96 12.70 1.41
CA LEU A 290 -25.17 12.12 0.80
C LEU A 290 -26.38 13.05 0.96
N VAL A 291 -26.54 13.65 2.15
CA VAL A 291 -27.64 14.61 2.40
C VAL A 291 -27.47 15.84 1.50
N ARG A 292 -26.26 16.36 1.34
CA ARG A 292 -25.99 17.48 0.41
C ARG A 292 -26.33 17.11 -1.04
N LYS A 293 -26.24 15.83 -1.39
CA LYS A 293 -26.58 15.34 -2.74
C LYS A 293 -28.04 14.85 -2.85
N GLY A 294 -28.87 15.18 -1.86
CA GLY A 294 -30.31 14.98 -1.92
C GLY A 294 -30.84 13.74 -1.20
N ALA A 295 -30.03 13.07 -0.38
CA ALA A 295 -30.52 11.98 0.45
C ALA A 295 -31.40 12.52 1.60
N ASP A 296 -32.19 11.64 2.20
CA ASP A 296 -33.06 11.96 3.35
C ASP A 296 -32.23 12.57 4.50
N PRO A 297 -32.55 13.79 4.96
CA PRO A 297 -31.84 14.40 6.10
C PRO A 297 -31.84 13.56 7.37
N ALA A 298 -32.84 12.70 7.57
CA ALA A 298 -32.89 11.79 8.73
C ALA A 298 -31.71 10.80 8.76
N LEU A 299 -30.97 10.67 7.67
CA LEU A 299 -29.74 9.85 7.62
C LEU A 299 -28.71 10.33 8.66
N VAL A 300 -28.61 11.66 8.91
CA VAL A 300 -27.68 12.20 9.91
C VAL A 300 -28.01 11.66 11.29
N ASP A 301 -29.28 11.72 11.70
CA ASP A 301 -29.71 11.24 13.02
C ASP A 301 -29.53 9.72 13.15
N ARG A 302 -29.84 8.96 12.09
CA ARG A 302 -29.62 7.51 12.08
C ARG A 302 -28.13 7.18 12.23
N THR A 303 -27.27 7.98 11.61
CA THR A 303 -25.82 7.81 11.67
C THR A 303 -25.31 8.05 13.11
N GLU A 304 -25.77 9.14 13.74
CA GLU A 304 -25.38 9.43 15.13
C GLU A 304 -25.86 8.34 16.10
N ALA A 305 -27.06 7.81 15.90
CA ALA A 305 -27.57 6.72 16.73
C ALA A 305 -26.72 5.44 16.57
N LEU A 306 -26.34 5.10 15.33
CA LEU A 306 -25.47 3.96 15.07
C LEU A 306 -24.09 4.16 15.71
N ILE A 307 -23.49 5.34 15.54
CA ILE A 307 -22.18 5.67 16.10
C ILE A 307 -22.21 5.52 17.63
N ALA A 308 -23.21 6.11 18.30
CA ALA A 308 -23.34 6.03 19.76
C ALA A 308 -23.39 4.57 20.23
N GLN A 309 -24.16 3.73 19.55
CA GLN A 309 -24.27 2.31 19.86
C GLN A 309 -22.93 1.58 19.68
N GLU A 310 -22.30 1.76 18.53
CA GLU A 310 -21.08 1.02 18.17
C GLU A 310 -19.88 1.48 19.00
N GLU A 311 -19.75 2.78 19.26
CA GLU A 311 -18.69 3.32 20.14
C GLU A 311 -18.82 2.73 21.55
N ALA A 312 -20.03 2.72 22.12
CA ALA A 312 -20.27 2.18 23.46
C ALA A 312 -19.86 0.70 23.54
N LEU A 313 -20.21 -0.09 22.52
CA LEU A 313 -19.84 -1.52 22.46
C LEU A 313 -18.33 -1.70 22.35
N ALA A 314 -17.69 -0.92 21.49
CA ALA A 314 -16.24 -1.03 21.26
C ALA A 314 -15.46 -0.62 22.53
N TRP A 315 -15.81 0.51 23.14
CA TRP A 315 -15.14 0.98 24.36
C TRP A 315 -15.34 0.00 25.53
N LYS A 316 -16.52 -0.61 25.64
CA LYS A 316 -16.76 -1.66 26.66
C LYS A 316 -15.80 -2.84 26.48
N LYS A 317 -15.52 -3.25 25.22
CA LYS A 317 -14.57 -4.32 24.93
C LYS A 317 -13.13 -3.89 25.20
N LEU A 318 -12.79 -2.63 24.93
CA LEU A 318 -11.42 -2.12 25.04
C LEU A 318 -10.99 -1.84 26.49
N VAL A 319 -11.93 -1.62 27.40
CA VAL A 319 -11.61 -1.28 28.79
C VAL A 319 -10.73 -2.35 29.46
N ALA A 320 -10.87 -3.60 29.06
CA ALA A 320 -10.08 -4.71 29.63
C ALA A 320 -8.60 -4.67 29.20
N TYR A 321 -8.31 -4.06 28.06
CA TYR A 321 -6.94 -4.00 27.53
C TYR A 321 -6.17 -2.76 28.01
N ARG A 322 -6.88 -1.69 28.36
CA ARG A 322 -6.25 -0.40 28.70
C ARG A 322 -5.19 -0.53 29.82
N PRO A 323 -5.45 -1.17 30.97
CA PRO A 323 -4.43 -1.28 32.02
C PRO A 323 -3.18 -2.05 31.60
N ARG A 324 -3.29 -2.92 30.59
CA ARG A 324 -2.18 -3.73 30.09
C ARG A 324 -1.34 -3.00 29.03
N LEU A 325 -1.96 -2.04 28.33
CA LEU A 325 -1.35 -1.37 27.18
C LEU A 325 -1.02 0.10 27.41
N GLU A 326 -1.59 0.73 28.44
CA GLU A 326 -1.30 2.11 28.80
C GLU A 326 0.20 2.29 29.06
N GLY A 327 0.82 3.26 28.39
CA GLY A 327 2.25 3.53 28.49
C GLY A 327 3.13 2.58 27.69
N LYS A 328 2.55 1.59 26.98
CA LYS A 328 3.34 0.76 26.03
C LYS A 328 3.74 1.58 24.83
N ARG A 329 4.94 1.36 24.34
CA ARG A 329 5.57 2.18 23.30
C ARG A 329 5.55 1.46 21.97
N VAL A 330 4.98 2.12 20.97
CA VAL A 330 4.83 1.58 19.62
C VAL A 330 5.71 2.35 18.62
N LEU A 331 6.46 1.61 17.82
CA LEU A 331 7.12 2.14 16.63
C LEU A 331 6.25 1.77 15.42
N LEU A 332 5.68 2.79 14.75
CA LEU A 332 4.75 2.60 13.65
C LEU A 332 5.46 2.86 12.31
N ASN A 333 5.78 1.80 11.57
CA ASN A 333 6.49 1.91 10.29
C ASN A 333 5.57 1.55 9.12
N THR A 334 4.58 2.40 8.90
CA THR A 334 3.61 2.29 7.81
C THR A 334 3.49 3.65 7.12
N GLY A 335 2.45 3.87 6.32
CA GLY A 335 2.27 5.15 5.63
C GLY A 335 0.85 5.36 5.16
N GLY A 336 0.59 6.56 4.66
CA GLY A 336 -0.72 6.97 4.16
C GLY A 336 -1.74 7.15 5.28
N VAL A 337 -3.00 6.96 4.95
CA VAL A 337 -4.13 7.12 5.89
C VAL A 337 -3.94 6.31 7.17
N LYS A 338 -3.34 5.13 7.07
CA LYS A 338 -3.08 4.29 8.26
C LYS A 338 -2.15 4.97 9.26
N SER A 339 -1.18 5.78 8.79
CA SER A 339 -0.23 6.42 9.71
C SER A 339 -0.97 7.38 10.66
N TRP A 340 -1.71 8.34 10.12
CA TRP A 340 -2.35 9.34 10.98
C TRP A 340 -3.48 8.74 11.82
N SER A 341 -4.32 7.91 11.24
CA SER A 341 -5.46 7.36 11.98
C SER A 341 -5.04 6.36 13.05
N LEU A 342 -4.00 5.57 12.79
CA LEU A 342 -3.47 4.64 13.79
C LEU A 342 -2.73 5.36 14.93
N VAL A 343 -2.04 6.47 14.63
CA VAL A 343 -1.44 7.30 15.68
C VAL A 343 -2.54 7.74 16.66
N ASP A 344 -3.59 8.37 16.13
CA ASP A 344 -4.71 8.84 16.94
C ASP A 344 -5.37 7.68 17.72
N ALA A 345 -5.67 6.58 17.03
CA ALA A 345 -6.38 5.45 17.59
C ALA A 345 -5.62 4.76 18.74
N LEU A 346 -4.30 4.62 18.59
CA LEU A 346 -3.48 4.00 19.62
C LEU A 346 -3.33 4.92 20.84
N MET A 347 -3.17 6.23 20.60
CA MET A 347 -3.07 7.20 21.67
C MET A 347 -4.37 7.30 22.50
N GLU A 348 -5.53 7.12 21.88
CA GLU A 348 -6.84 7.09 22.59
C GLU A 348 -6.89 5.99 23.67
N ILE A 349 -6.10 4.94 23.50
CA ILE A 349 -6.05 3.80 24.44
C ILE A 349 -4.94 3.97 25.48
N GLY A 350 -4.11 5.01 25.32
CA GLY A 350 -3.01 5.28 26.22
C GLY A 350 -1.68 4.69 25.78
N ILE A 351 -1.59 4.23 24.55
CA ILE A 351 -0.34 3.73 23.93
C ILE A 351 0.49 4.93 23.48
N GLU A 352 1.78 4.87 23.73
CA GLU A 352 2.73 5.92 23.32
C GLU A 352 3.31 5.62 21.93
N ILE A 353 3.32 6.61 21.05
CA ILE A 353 3.94 6.48 19.72
C ILE A 353 5.36 7.04 19.81
N VAL A 354 6.36 6.17 19.74
CA VAL A 354 7.76 6.60 19.79
C VAL A 354 8.32 7.01 18.44
N GLY A 355 7.62 6.64 17.37
CA GLY A 355 7.98 7.06 16.02
C GLY A 355 6.99 6.57 14.98
N THR A 356 6.81 7.36 13.92
CA THR A 356 5.94 6.98 12.80
C THR A 356 6.55 7.38 11.46
N SER A 357 6.39 6.50 10.47
CA SER A 357 6.84 6.74 9.11
C SER A 357 5.79 7.55 8.33
N VAL A 358 6.27 8.52 7.56
CA VAL A 358 5.40 9.30 6.66
C VAL A 358 5.79 9.11 5.19
N LYS A 359 6.53 8.07 4.87
CA LYS A 359 7.05 7.81 3.52
C LYS A 359 5.96 7.78 2.44
N LYS A 360 4.78 7.29 2.77
CA LYS A 360 3.66 7.15 1.83
C LYS A 360 2.50 8.10 2.15
N SER A 361 2.76 9.10 2.97
CA SER A 361 1.74 10.05 3.41
C SER A 361 1.69 11.25 2.45
N THR A 362 0.49 11.78 2.25
CA THR A 362 0.30 13.05 1.55
C THR A 362 0.74 14.21 2.47
N VAL A 363 0.76 15.41 1.94
CA VAL A 363 1.07 16.62 2.74
C VAL A 363 0.01 16.76 3.85
N GLU A 364 -1.23 16.51 3.51
CA GLU A 364 -2.37 16.57 4.45
C GLU A 364 -2.24 15.52 5.56
N ASP A 365 -1.84 14.29 5.20
CA ASP A 365 -1.59 13.23 6.19
C ASP A 365 -0.48 13.62 7.17
N LYS A 366 0.61 14.19 6.64
CA LYS A 366 1.75 14.63 7.45
C LYS A 366 1.33 15.72 8.43
N GLU A 367 0.49 16.66 7.98
CA GLU A 367 0.00 17.73 8.84
C GLU A 367 -0.90 17.20 9.96
N ARG A 368 -1.76 16.21 9.68
CA ARG A 368 -2.59 15.56 10.70
C ARG A 368 -1.71 14.89 11.77
N ILE A 369 -0.69 14.14 11.33
CA ILE A 369 0.27 13.50 12.25
C ILE A 369 0.97 14.54 13.11
N ARG A 370 1.40 15.65 12.50
CA ARG A 370 2.07 16.76 13.21
C ARG A 370 1.19 17.37 14.29
N GLN A 371 -0.11 17.50 14.02
CA GLN A 371 -1.04 18.06 15.00
C GLN A 371 -1.21 17.15 16.21
N THR A 372 -1.07 15.84 16.01
CA THR A 372 -1.22 14.85 17.08
C THR A 372 0.09 14.63 17.84
N LEU A 373 1.21 14.44 17.10
CA LEU A 373 2.53 14.23 17.67
C LEU A 373 3.25 15.58 17.79
N LYS A 374 3.45 16.03 19.01
CA LYS A 374 4.02 17.34 19.29
C LYS A 374 5.55 17.39 19.13
N GLU A 375 6.21 16.25 19.03
CA GLU A 375 7.67 16.15 18.94
C GLU A 375 8.12 15.82 17.53
N GLU A 376 8.92 16.69 16.93
CA GLU A 376 9.43 16.53 15.56
C GLU A 376 10.26 15.27 15.35
N ASN A 377 10.93 14.80 16.41
CA ASN A 377 11.78 13.62 16.33
C ASN A 377 11.01 12.29 16.27
N GLN A 378 9.69 12.33 16.44
CA GLN A 378 8.84 11.14 16.32
C GLN A 378 8.40 10.85 14.87
N ILE A 379 8.72 11.73 13.93
CA ILE A 379 8.29 11.60 12.53
C ILE A 379 9.51 11.37 11.64
N PHE A 380 9.45 10.34 10.79
CA PHE A 380 10.53 10.07 9.84
C PHE A 380 9.97 9.71 8.46
N GLU A 381 10.66 10.15 7.42
CA GLU A 381 10.24 9.88 6.03
C GLU A 381 10.75 8.53 5.54
N SER A 382 12.00 8.24 5.80
CA SER A 382 12.61 6.97 5.40
C SER A 382 13.71 6.61 6.38
N VAL A 383 13.65 5.41 6.90
CA VAL A 383 14.65 4.91 7.86
C VAL A 383 15.20 3.60 7.29
N ALA A 384 16.51 3.49 7.27
CA ALA A 384 17.16 2.26 6.82
C ALA A 384 16.92 1.12 7.83
N PRO A 385 16.92 -0.13 7.37
CA PRO A 385 16.75 -1.26 8.30
C PRO A 385 17.73 -1.27 9.46
N ARG A 386 18.97 -0.82 9.24
CA ARG A 386 19.97 -0.71 10.29
C ARG A 386 19.56 0.30 11.37
N GLU A 387 19.00 1.44 10.96
CA GLU A 387 18.54 2.47 11.89
C GLU A 387 17.33 1.97 12.71
N LEU A 388 16.39 1.30 12.06
CA LEU A 388 15.27 0.65 12.76
C LEU A 388 15.78 -0.36 13.79
N TYR A 389 16.79 -1.15 13.40
CA TYR A 389 17.38 -2.15 14.29
C TYR A 389 17.98 -1.48 15.54
N VAL A 390 18.74 -0.39 15.36
CA VAL A 390 19.33 0.34 16.48
C VAL A 390 18.25 0.89 17.42
N MET A 391 17.21 1.48 16.87
CA MET A 391 16.07 2.01 17.66
C MET A 391 15.43 0.91 18.51
N LEU A 392 15.16 -0.23 17.90
CA LEU A 392 14.49 -1.35 18.57
C LEU A 392 15.42 -2.05 19.57
N SER A 393 16.70 -2.17 19.26
CA SER A 393 17.71 -2.78 20.15
C SER A 393 17.93 -2.00 21.42
N UNK A 394 17.64 -0.73 21.25
CA UNK A 394 17.64 -0.04 22.17
C UNK A 394 16.64 0.01 22.96
N GLY A 395 15.83 -0.84 22.93
CA GLY A 395 14.65 -0.94 23.76
C GLY A 395 13.72 0.27 23.74
N GLN A 396 13.71 1.02 22.64
CA GLN A 396 12.91 2.24 22.55
C GLN A 396 11.43 1.95 22.27
N ALA A 397 11.09 0.75 21.82
CA ALA A 397 9.71 0.34 21.57
C ALA A 397 9.43 -1.04 22.17
N ASP A 398 8.19 -1.24 22.61
CA ASP A 398 7.72 -2.53 23.13
C ASP A 398 7.19 -3.40 22.00
N ILE A 399 6.81 -2.79 20.88
CA ILE A 399 6.35 -3.49 19.67
C ILE A 399 6.59 -2.61 18.44
N MET A 400 6.86 -3.23 17.31
CA MET A 400 6.86 -2.55 16.00
C MET A 400 5.64 -2.99 15.19
N LEU A 401 4.85 -2.03 14.72
CA LEU A 401 3.75 -2.23 13.80
C LEU A 401 4.22 -1.82 12.40
N SER A 402 4.21 -2.74 11.44
CA SER A 402 4.74 -2.44 10.10
C SER A 402 4.22 -3.44 9.05
N GLY A 403 4.76 -3.40 7.86
CA GLY A 403 4.57 -4.44 6.86
C GLY A 403 5.68 -5.48 6.93
N GLY A 404 5.46 -6.62 6.30
CA GLY A 404 6.36 -7.79 6.36
C GLY A 404 7.80 -7.54 5.98
N ARG A 405 8.06 -6.53 5.13
CA ARG A 405 9.43 -6.22 4.68
C ARG A 405 10.39 -5.84 5.81
N THR A 406 9.87 -5.36 6.94
CA THR A 406 10.69 -4.98 8.09
C THR A 406 10.56 -5.93 9.28
N GLN A 407 9.81 -7.02 9.12
CA GLN A 407 9.64 -8.04 10.15
C GLN A 407 10.98 -8.53 10.69
N PHE A 408 11.91 -8.86 9.79
CA PHE A 408 13.20 -9.40 10.18
C PHE A 408 14.00 -8.46 11.08
N VAL A 409 13.79 -7.14 10.93
CA VAL A 409 14.47 -6.14 11.76
C VAL A 409 13.99 -6.25 13.22
N ALA A 410 12.67 -6.32 13.41
CA ALA A 410 12.09 -6.45 14.74
C ALA A 410 12.51 -7.76 15.40
N LEU A 411 12.44 -8.87 14.65
CA LEU A 411 12.82 -10.19 15.17
C LEU A 411 14.29 -10.23 15.56
N LYS A 412 15.17 -9.68 14.74
CA LYS A 412 16.60 -9.58 15.05
C LYS A 412 16.85 -8.72 16.29
N ALA A 413 16.06 -7.67 16.50
CA ALA A 413 16.12 -6.81 17.68
C ALA A 413 15.39 -7.43 18.91
N LYS A 414 14.89 -8.66 18.79
CA LYS A 414 14.14 -9.36 19.84
C LYS A 414 12.94 -8.54 20.34
N THR A 415 12.30 -7.81 19.42
CA THR A 415 11.16 -6.92 19.68
C THR A 415 9.89 -7.52 19.07
N PRO A 416 8.76 -7.58 19.79
CA PRO A 416 7.49 -7.99 19.21
C PRO A 416 7.15 -7.24 17.94
N TRP A 417 6.48 -7.92 17.02
CA TRP A 417 6.12 -7.37 15.72
C TRP A 417 4.71 -7.81 15.34
N LEU A 418 3.98 -6.92 14.67
CA LEU A 418 2.67 -7.24 14.13
C LEU A 418 2.52 -6.60 12.75
N ASP A 419 2.06 -7.41 11.78
CA ASP A 419 1.74 -6.89 10.44
C ASP A 419 0.43 -6.11 10.48
N ILE A 420 0.49 -4.87 10.01
CA ILE A 420 -0.68 -4.02 9.84
C ILE A 420 -0.89 -3.64 8.38
N ASN A 421 -0.13 -4.26 7.46
CA ASN A 421 -0.16 -3.96 6.03
C ASN A 421 -0.68 -5.14 5.22
N GLN A 422 0.20 -5.78 4.47
CA GLN A 422 -0.19 -6.69 3.39
C GLN A 422 -0.34 -8.14 3.84
N GLU A 423 0.41 -8.54 4.83
CA GLU A 423 0.45 -9.93 5.28
C GLU A 423 -0.36 -10.16 6.55
N ARG A 424 -1.18 -9.19 6.95
CA ARG A 424 -2.04 -9.34 8.14
C ARG A 424 -3.14 -10.38 7.92
N HIS A 425 -3.49 -11.07 8.98
CA HIS A 425 -4.50 -12.15 8.94
C HIS A 425 -5.84 -11.72 9.54
N HIS A 426 -5.93 -10.52 10.09
CA HIS A 426 -7.13 -10.01 10.76
C HIS A 426 -7.53 -8.67 10.15
N PRO A 427 -8.83 -8.43 9.96
CA PRO A 427 -9.28 -7.11 9.53
C PRO A 427 -9.26 -6.15 10.70
N TYR A 428 -8.68 -4.97 10.51
CA TYR A 428 -8.55 -3.97 11.56
C TYR A 428 -9.41 -2.72 11.32
N ALA A 429 -10.28 -2.74 10.32
CA ALA A 429 -11.17 -1.62 10.02
C ALA A 429 -12.47 -1.70 10.82
N GLY A 430 -13.06 -0.54 11.10
CA GLY A 430 -14.30 -0.45 11.82
C GLY A 430 -14.14 -0.61 13.33
N TYR A 431 -15.24 -0.62 14.03
CA TYR A 431 -15.24 -0.70 15.52
C TYR A 431 -14.69 -2.03 16.02
N ASP A 432 -15.20 -3.14 15.50
CA ASP A 432 -14.71 -4.47 15.89
C ASP A 432 -13.29 -4.72 15.41
N GLY A 433 -12.93 -4.17 14.23
CA GLY A 433 -11.55 -4.26 13.71
C GLY A 433 -10.56 -3.56 14.63
N MET A 434 -10.94 -2.43 15.20
CA MET A 434 -10.07 -1.74 16.18
C MET A 434 -9.90 -2.56 17.46
N VAL A 435 -10.97 -3.18 17.95
CA VAL A 435 -10.89 -4.07 19.12
C VAL A 435 -9.92 -5.23 18.80
N GLU A 436 -10.03 -5.80 17.60
CA GLU A 436 -9.15 -6.91 17.18
C GLU A 436 -7.70 -6.46 17.09
N LEU A 437 -7.43 -5.26 16.56
CA LEU A 437 -6.06 -4.72 16.50
C LEU A 437 -5.45 -4.63 17.90
N ILE A 438 -6.21 -4.09 18.85
CA ILE A 438 -5.74 -3.94 20.25
C ILE A 438 -5.50 -5.32 20.87
N ARG A 439 -6.40 -6.28 20.61
CA ARG A 439 -6.22 -7.65 21.07
C ARG A 439 -4.93 -8.26 20.51
N GLN A 440 -4.64 -8.07 19.23
CA GLN A 440 -3.43 -8.59 18.60
C GLN A 440 -2.16 -7.92 19.15
N ILE A 441 -2.21 -6.62 19.41
CA ILE A 441 -1.09 -5.91 20.03
C ILE A 441 -0.82 -6.45 21.43
N ASP A 442 -1.87 -6.64 22.22
CA ASP A 442 -1.75 -7.20 23.57
C ASP A 442 -1.13 -8.60 23.56
N LEU A 443 -1.62 -9.47 22.66
CA LEU A 443 -1.10 -10.81 22.50
C LEU A 443 0.37 -10.82 22.07
N ALA A 444 0.73 -9.91 21.16
CA ALA A 444 2.12 -9.83 20.66
C ALA A 444 3.09 -9.36 21.75
N ILE A 445 2.72 -8.31 22.49
CA ILE A 445 3.60 -7.75 23.54
C ILE A 445 3.77 -8.74 24.70
N HIS A 446 2.68 -9.37 25.12
CA HIS A 446 2.66 -10.21 26.33
C HIS A 446 2.87 -11.69 26.05
N ASN A 447 3.28 -12.04 24.82
CA ASN A 447 3.60 -13.44 24.49
C ASN A 447 4.81 -13.90 25.31
N PRO A 448 4.68 -14.97 26.10
CA PRO A 448 5.78 -15.42 26.95
C PRO A 448 7.04 -15.86 26.19
N ILE A 449 6.94 -16.12 24.90
CA ILE A 449 8.11 -16.46 24.09
C ILE A 449 9.19 -15.37 24.15
N TRP A 450 8.80 -14.10 24.34
CA TRP A 450 9.77 -13.00 24.33
C TRP A 450 10.73 -13.05 25.52
N SER A 451 10.32 -13.60 26.67
CA SER A 451 11.26 -13.80 27.79
C SER A 451 12.37 -14.79 27.40
N GLN A 452 11.99 -15.85 26.71
CA GLN A 452 12.95 -16.89 26.25
C GLN A 452 13.85 -16.35 25.13
N VAL A 453 13.27 -15.65 24.16
CA VAL A 453 14.03 -15.08 23.02
C VAL A 453 15.08 -14.08 23.48
N ARG A 454 14.81 -13.37 24.59
CA ARG A 454 15.72 -12.33 25.10
C ARG A 454 16.83 -12.91 25.97
N GLU A 455 16.74 -14.16 26.42
CA GLU A 455 17.83 -14.80 27.12
C GLU A 455 19.04 -14.98 26.18
N PRO A 456 20.26 -14.92 26.70
CA PRO A 456 21.45 -15.19 25.87
C PRO A 456 21.38 -16.61 25.31
N ALA A 457 21.75 -16.75 24.05
CA ALA A 457 21.85 -18.06 23.44
C ALA A 457 23.04 -18.85 24.08
N PRO A 458 22.98 -20.17 24.14
CA PRO A 458 24.09 -20.94 24.73
C PRO A 458 25.46 -20.66 24.11
N TRP A 459 25.48 -20.27 22.84
CA TRP A 459 26.72 -19.90 22.14
C TRP A 459 27.17 -18.46 22.36
N ASP A 460 26.33 -17.61 22.95
CA ASP A 460 26.70 -16.22 23.25
C ASP A 460 27.63 -16.11 24.45
N SER A 461 27.80 -17.19 25.20
CA SER A 461 28.67 -17.23 26.38
C SER A 461 30.13 -17.58 26.06
N CYS A 462 30.53 -17.62 24.79
CA CYS A 462 31.89 -17.86 24.40
C CYS A 462 32.65 -16.53 24.32
N PRO A 463 33.64 -16.29 25.20
CA PRO A 463 34.30 -14.95 25.31
C PRO A 463 35.19 -14.57 24.14
N ALA A 464 35.38 -15.42 23.16
CA ALA A 464 36.45 -15.27 22.17
C ALA A 464 36.09 -14.38 20.96
N VAL A 465 34.84 -13.93 20.83
CA VAL A 465 34.43 -13.20 19.60
C VAL A 465 34.33 -11.67 19.82
N GLU A 466 34.19 -11.23 21.06
CA GLU A 466 34.10 -9.78 21.33
C GLU A 466 35.41 -9.01 21.25
N ASP A 467 36.52 -9.67 21.50
CA ASP A 467 37.84 -9.01 21.55
C ASP A 467 38.46 -8.72 20.17
N GLU A 468 38.06 -9.46 19.12
CA GLU A 468 38.60 -9.22 17.77
C GLU A 468 37.93 -8.05 17.04
N LEU A 469 36.71 -7.71 17.39
CA LEU A 469 36.01 -6.59 16.74
C LEU A 469 36.27 -5.24 17.41
N THR A 470 36.68 -5.25 18.66
CA THR A 470 37.00 -4.00 19.39
C THR A 470 38.48 -3.63 19.35
N SER A 471 39.37 -4.58 19.02
CA SER A 471 40.84 -4.33 18.99
C SER A 471 41.31 -3.67 17.68
N THR A 472 40.46 -3.50 16.69
CA THR A 472 40.85 -2.88 15.41
C THR A 472 40.67 -1.35 15.37
N THR A 473 40.27 -0.72 16.49
CA THR A 473 40.03 0.73 16.48
C THR A 473 41.12 1.55 17.20
N SER A 474 42.24 0.94 17.59
CA SER A 474 43.34 1.72 18.25
C SER A 474 44.72 1.44 17.65
N ALA A 475 44.81 1.41 16.31
CA ALA A 475 46.13 1.44 15.67
C ALA A 475 46.33 2.82 15.03
N SER A 476 47.33 3.51 15.57
CA SER A 476 47.79 4.83 15.23
C SER A 476 48.00 5.06 13.73
N THR A 477 47.52 6.20 13.27
CA THR A 477 47.86 6.83 12.00
C THR A 477 49.39 7.01 11.87
N THR A 478 50.04 6.17 11.09
CA THR A 478 51.29 6.52 10.46
C THR A 478 51.08 6.48 8.96
N SER A 479 51.24 7.63 8.37
CA SER A 479 51.12 7.85 6.93
C SER A 479 52.14 7.05 6.15
N ARG A 480 51.67 6.19 5.22
CA ARG A 480 52.52 5.67 4.15
C ARG A 480 51.83 5.97 2.81
N ALA A 481 52.56 6.62 1.95
CA ALA A 481 52.12 6.96 0.59
C ALA A 481 51.88 5.71 -0.26
N PRO A 482 50.94 5.74 -1.23
CA PRO A 482 50.66 4.57 -2.05
C PRO A 482 51.73 4.30 -3.09
N GLU A 483 52.20 3.08 -3.13
CA GLU A 483 53.06 2.59 -4.23
C GLU A 483 52.23 2.37 -5.49
N LYS A 484 52.78 2.86 -6.61
CA LYS A 484 52.21 2.72 -7.93
C LYS A 484 52.27 1.26 -8.41
N PHE A 485 51.15 0.69 -8.77
CA PHE A 485 51.13 -0.60 -9.47
C PHE A 485 51.59 -0.40 -10.92
N ALA A 486 52.67 -1.12 -11.31
CA ALA A 486 53.11 -1.17 -12.68
C ALA A 486 52.28 -2.17 -13.49
N HIS A 487 51.75 -1.71 -14.58
CA HIS A 487 51.07 -2.59 -15.59
C HIS A 487 52.09 -3.49 -16.28
N THR A 488 51.92 -4.78 -16.09
CA THR A 488 52.68 -5.76 -16.92
C THR A 488 51.72 -6.24 -18.03
N THR A 489 52.05 -5.84 -19.25
CA THR A 489 51.34 -6.33 -20.43
C THR A 489 51.82 -7.73 -20.76
N ALA A 490 50.92 -8.71 -20.75
CA ALA A 490 51.20 -10.04 -21.28
C ALA A 490 50.99 -10.06 -22.77
N LYS A 491 52.00 -10.44 -23.52
CA LYS A 491 51.95 -10.69 -24.95
C LYS A 491 51.21 -12.01 -25.22
N ALA A 492 50.25 -11.94 -26.13
CA ALA A 492 49.62 -13.14 -26.69
C ALA A 492 50.59 -13.89 -27.58
N VAL A 493 50.74 -15.18 -27.38
CA VAL A 493 51.39 -16.08 -28.32
C VAL A 493 50.29 -16.89 -28.99
N GLY A 494 50.21 -16.77 -30.28
CA GLY A 494 49.29 -17.53 -31.11
C GLY A 494 49.87 -18.88 -31.50
N GLN A 495 49.01 -19.68 -32.07
CA GLN A 495 49.16 -20.90 -32.83
C GLN A 495 48.85 -22.23 -32.14
N GLY A 496 47.94 -22.93 -32.80
CA GLY A 496 47.55 -24.31 -32.64
C GLY A 496 46.09 -24.52 -32.89
#